data_91cac917d4b800a51119608f041c5ac4
#
_entry.id   91cac917d4b800a51119608f041c5ac4
#
_cell.length_a   1.000
_cell.length_b   1.000
_cell.length_c   1.000
_cell.angle_alpha   90.00
_cell.angle_beta   90.00
_cell.angle_gamma   90.00
#
_symmetry.space_group_name_H-M   'P 1'
#
loop_
_entity.id
_entity.type
_entity.pdbx_description
1 polymer ?
#
loop_
_entity_poly.entity_id
_entity_poly.type
_entity_poly.pdbx_seq_one_letter_code
_entity_poly.pdbx_strand_id
1 'polypeptide(L)'
;ETVHRVRLWGTDQAIAVSRSTADQMRAKWGARGVELVYNGVDIPEVHAAVEQQRVPAEGGPRILSLSRLSPEKGIDVLLDAFAQLRADYPQAHLEIAGSGDLASELQAQAQRLNLGDSVTFSGFVNPIEAMGRSDMIVQLSVWENCSYTLLDAKAAGLKTVATAVGGNPEILGADELVDRQSATLTQDVLQAMRAQLQKGKPEPFTWISNEQMAAQTVDIYARVLRGGR
;
A
#
# COMPACT_ATOMS: atom_id res chain seq x y z
N GLU A 1 -20.40 -6.19 -13.75
CA GLU A 1 -20.10 -5.24 -14.85
C GLU A 1 -21.30 -4.38 -15.21
N THR A 2 -22.50 -4.96 -15.40
CA THR A 2 -23.72 -4.24 -15.77
C THR A 2 -24.08 -3.11 -14.80
N VAL A 3 -23.93 -3.31 -13.50
CA VAL A 3 -24.22 -2.30 -12.48
C VAL A 3 -23.33 -1.06 -12.62
N HIS A 4 -22.04 -1.24 -12.91
CA HIS A 4 -21.13 -0.11 -13.11
C HIS A 4 -21.43 0.65 -14.40
N ARG A 5 -21.80 -0.04 -15.48
CA ARG A 5 -22.24 0.60 -16.73
C ARG A 5 -23.47 1.47 -16.52
N VAL A 6 -24.46 0.97 -15.75
CA VAL A 6 -25.68 1.74 -15.42
C VAL A 6 -25.35 2.96 -14.56
N ARG A 7 -24.46 2.83 -13.59
CA ARG A 7 -24.02 3.96 -12.73
C ARG A 7 -23.29 5.04 -13.52
N LEU A 8 -22.53 4.67 -14.54
CA LEU A 8 -21.77 5.62 -15.38
C LEU A 8 -22.59 6.17 -16.54
N TRP A 9 -23.77 5.59 -16.80
CA TRP A 9 -24.68 6.08 -17.83
C TRP A 9 -25.31 7.40 -17.37
N GLY A 10 -25.12 8.46 -18.15
CA GLY A 10 -25.57 9.81 -17.81
C GLY A 10 -24.61 10.57 -16.88
N THR A 11 -23.40 10.04 -16.62
CA THR A 11 -22.36 10.78 -15.93
C THR A 11 -21.59 11.64 -16.94
N ASP A 12 -21.52 12.95 -16.73
CA ASP A 12 -20.80 13.87 -17.61
C ASP A 12 -19.30 13.65 -17.57
N GLN A 13 -18.77 13.40 -16.35
CA GLN A 13 -17.35 13.22 -16.11
C GLN A 13 -17.11 12.21 -14.98
N ALA A 14 -16.08 11.39 -15.11
CA ALA A 14 -15.60 10.50 -14.07
C ALA A 14 -14.15 10.83 -13.69
N ILE A 15 -13.81 10.67 -12.43
CA ILE A 15 -12.43 10.84 -11.92
C ILE A 15 -11.91 9.47 -11.51
N ALA A 16 -10.74 9.11 -12.00
CA ALA A 16 -9.99 7.93 -11.60
C ALA A 16 -8.74 8.33 -10.81
N VAL A 17 -8.41 7.57 -9.79
CA VAL A 17 -7.26 7.86 -8.90
C VAL A 17 -5.97 7.13 -9.30
N SER A 18 -6.02 6.35 -10.39
CA SER A 18 -4.86 5.72 -11.03
C SER A 18 -5.15 5.46 -12.51
N ARG A 19 -4.10 5.32 -13.31
CA ARG A 19 -4.21 4.94 -14.73
C ARG A 19 -4.89 3.59 -14.88
N SER A 20 -4.52 2.61 -14.05
CA SER A 20 -5.15 1.31 -14.02
C SER A 20 -6.66 1.40 -13.80
N THR A 21 -7.11 2.24 -12.86
CA THR A 21 -8.55 2.47 -12.63
C THR A 21 -9.20 3.17 -13.84
N ALA A 22 -8.56 4.19 -14.40
CA ALA A 22 -9.07 4.89 -15.58
C ALA A 22 -9.28 3.94 -16.76
N ASP A 23 -8.31 3.08 -17.02
CA ASP A 23 -8.34 2.11 -18.12
C ASP A 23 -9.44 1.05 -17.90
N GLN A 24 -9.61 0.58 -16.67
CA GLN A 24 -10.72 -0.33 -16.33
C GLN A 24 -12.08 0.34 -16.52
N MET A 25 -12.23 1.61 -16.11
CA MET A 25 -13.47 2.36 -16.30
C MET A 25 -13.82 2.50 -17.77
N ARG A 26 -12.83 2.79 -18.63
CA ARG A 26 -13.01 2.89 -20.07
C ARG A 26 -13.31 1.53 -20.71
N ALA A 27 -12.46 0.54 -20.46
CA ALA A 27 -12.49 -0.76 -21.14
C ALA A 27 -13.65 -1.64 -20.67
N LYS A 28 -13.86 -1.77 -19.35
CA LYS A 28 -14.85 -2.70 -18.79
C LYS A 28 -16.23 -2.08 -18.63
N TRP A 29 -16.30 -0.79 -18.30
CA TRP A 29 -17.55 -0.13 -17.93
C TRP A 29 -18.04 0.85 -18.98
N GLY A 30 -17.25 1.13 -20.02
CA GLY A 30 -17.62 2.01 -21.11
C GLY A 30 -17.73 3.48 -20.70
N ALA A 31 -17.00 3.86 -19.63
CA ALA A 31 -16.99 5.23 -19.15
C ALA A 31 -16.42 6.18 -20.22
N ARG A 32 -17.12 7.29 -20.45
CA ARG A 32 -16.66 8.41 -21.29
C ARG A 32 -16.20 9.54 -20.38
N GLY A 33 -15.24 10.37 -20.84
CA GLY A 33 -14.79 11.52 -20.06
C GLY A 33 -14.13 11.11 -18.73
N VAL A 34 -13.23 10.12 -18.72
CA VAL A 34 -12.48 9.74 -17.53
C VAL A 34 -11.22 10.58 -17.44
N GLU A 35 -11.10 11.39 -16.41
CA GLU A 35 -9.91 12.14 -16.06
C GLU A 35 -9.14 11.48 -14.91
N LEU A 36 -7.82 11.65 -14.91
CA LEU A 36 -6.93 11.10 -13.91
C LEU A 36 -6.58 12.19 -12.88
N VAL A 37 -6.94 11.95 -11.63
CA VAL A 37 -6.51 12.76 -10.49
C VAL A 37 -6.03 11.80 -9.41
N TYR A 38 -4.73 11.74 -9.20
CA TYR A 38 -4.15 10.89 -8.17
C TYR A 38 -4.55 11.34 -6.76
N ASN A 39 -4.60 10.41 -5.82
CA ASN A 39 -4.63 10.76 -4.40
C ASN A 39 -3.38 11.58 -4.06
N GLY A 40 -3.55 12.70 -3.37
CA GLY A 40 -2.43 13.52 -2.93
C GLY A 40 -1.81 13.02 -1.63
N VAL A 41 -0.57 13.44 -1.36
CA VAL A 41 0.09 13.28 -0.07
C VAL A 41 0.99 14.48 0.21
N ASP A 42 0.91 15.03 1.42
CA ASP A 42 1.76 16.14 1.84
C ASP A 42 3.06 15.61 2.45
N ILE A 43 4.01 15.32 1.56
CA ILE A 43 5.27 14.64 1.88
C ILE A 43 6.01 15.28 3.07
N PRO A 44 6.22 16.60 3.14
CA PRO A 44 6.90 17.21 4.28
C PRO A 44 6.17 17.01 5.61
N GLU A 45 4.84 17.06 5.60
CA GLU A 45 4.01 16.90 6.80
C GLU A 45 4.07 15.45 7.29
N VAL A 46 3.84 14.47 6.41
CA VAL A 46 3.92 13.04 6.75
C VAL A 46 5.32 12.68 7.25
N HIS A 47 6.37 13.13 6.55
CA HIS A 47 7.75 12.88 6.94
C HIS A 47 8.04 13.44 8.35
N ALA A 48 7.69 14.70 8.60
CA ALA A 48 7.92 15.34 9.90
C ALA A 48 7.14 14.63 11.02
N ALA A 49 5.88 14.26 10.78
CA ALA A 49 5.05 13.57 11.76
C ALA A 49 5.62 12.18 12.11
N VAL A 50 6.07 11.41 11.11
CA VAL A 50 6.67 10.09 11.33
C VAL A 50 8.03 10.21 12.02
N GLU A 51 8.87 11.19 11.64
CA GLU A 51 10.18 11.41 12.31
C GLU A 51 10.02 11.78 13.79
N GLN A 52 8.97 12.50 14.18
CA GLN A 52 8.67 12.77 15.60
C GLN A 52 8.34 11.49 16.39
N GLN A 53 7.84 10.45 15.71
CA GLN A 53 7.52 9.14 16.29
C GLN A 53 8.64 8.12 16.08
N ARG A 54 9.79 8.54 15.53
CA ARG A 54 10.88 7.62 15.19
C ARG A 54 11.48 6.99 16.44
N VAL A 55 11.40 5.68 16.51
CA VAL A 55 12.03 4.88 17.55
C VAL A 55 13.39 4.40 17.02
N PRO A 56 14.50 4.60 17.77
CA PRO A 56 15.79 4.06 17.38
C PRO A 56 15.71 2.57 17.06
N ALA A 57 16.41 2.15 16.01
CA ALA A 57 16.48 0.74 15.65
C ALA A 57 17.37 0.01 16.67
N GLU A 58 16.76 -0.83 17.50
CA GLU A 58 17.45 -1.77 18.36
C GLU A 58 17.16 -3.19 17.86
N GLY A 59 18.19 -3.94 17.57
CA GLY A 59 18.05 -5.32 17.08
C GLY A 59 17.92 -5.43 15.56
N GLY A 60 16.91 -6.19 15.10
CA GLY A 60 16.71 -6.48 13.68
C GLY A 60 15.74 -5.53 12.98
N PRO A 61 15.50 -5.74 11.66
CA PRO A 61 14.57 -4.92 10.89
C PRO A 61 13.13 -5.08 11.38
N ARG A 62 12.41 -3.96 11.40
CA ARG A 62 11.01 -3.85 11.83
C ARG A 62 10.12 -3.68 10.61
N ILE A 63 9.29 -4.67 10.38
CA ILE A 63 8.40 -4.75 9.21
C ILE A 63 6.97 -4.48 9.66
N LEU A 64 6.25 -3.69 8.89
CA LEU A 64 4.86 -3.33 9.14
C LEU A 64 3.96 -3.84 8.02
N SER A 65 2.84 -4.46 8.37
CA SER A 65 1.67 -4.62 7.51
C SER A 65 0.52 -3.83 8.10
N LEU A 66 0.03 -2.84 7.36
CA LEU A 66 -1.03 -1.93 7.80
C LEU A 66 -2.25 -2.08 6.89
N SER A 67 -3.19 -2.94 7.27
CA SER A 67 -4.37 -3.23 6.46
C SER A 67 -5.45 -3.97 7.25
N ARG A 68 -6.64 -4.10 6.66
CA ARG A 68 -7.64 -5.05 7.17
C ARG A 68 -7.11 -6.48 7.12
N LEU A 69 -7.51 -7.31 8.10
CA LEU A 69 -7.17 -8.73 8.14
C LEU A 69 -8.20 -9.53 7.34
N SER A 70 -8.08 -9.47 6.01
CA SER A 70 -9.01 -10.08 5.06
C SER A 70 -8.25 -10.76 3.91
N PRO A 71 -8.87 -11.74 3.20
CA PRO A 71 -8.15 -12.59 2.22
C PRO A 71 -7.45 -11.81 1.12
N GLU A 72 -8.03 -10.68 0.70
CA GLU A 72 -7.47 -9.86 -0.36
C GLU A 72 -6.19 -9.10 0.03
N LYS A 73 -5.77 -9.13 1.30
CA LYS A 73 -4.57 -8.42 1.77
C LYS A 73 -3.32 -9.30 1.81
N GLY A 74 -3.43 -10.62 1.64
CA GLY A 74 -2.30 -11.54 1.48
C GLY A 74 -1.36 -11.60 2.68
N ILE A 75 -1.90 -11.43 3.91
CA ILE A 75 -1.10 -11.43 5.14
C ILE A 75 -0.58 -12.85 5.45
N ASP A 76 -1.28 -13.88 5.01
CA ASP A 76 -0.87 -15.28 5.05
C ASP A 76 0.47 -15.50 4.29
N VAL A 77 0.57 -14.96 3.07
CA VAL A 77 1.80 -14.98 2.27
C VAL A 77 2.93 -14.22 2.97
N LEU A 78 2.62 -13.08 3.58
CA LEU A 78 3.61 -12.30 4.34
C LEU A 78 4.15 -13.08 5.54
N LEU A 79 3.30 -13.77 6.28
CA LEU A 79 3.73 -14.61 7.42
C LEU A 79 4.67 -15.72 6.98
N ASP A 80 4.38 -16.41 5.86
CA ASP A 80 5.24 -17.46 5.31
C ASP A 80 6.59 -16.91 4.81
N ALA A 81 6.59 -15.74 4.15
CA ALA A 81 7.81 -15.06 3.72
C ALA A 81 8.64 -14.56 4.92
N PHE A 82 7.98 -13.99 5.93
CA PHE A 82 8.64 -13.51 7.14
C PHE A 82 9.28 -14.63 7.96
N ALA A 83 8.61 -15.79 8.06
CA ALA A 83 9.19 -16.97 8.73
C ALA A 83 10.54 -17.36 8.12
N GLN A 84 10.66 -17.29 6.80
CA GLN A 84 11.91 -17.59 6.10
C GLN A 84 12.94 -16.45 6.22
N LEU A 85 12.48 -15.19 6.25
CA LEU A 85 13.35 -14.02 6.42
C LEU A 85 14.12 -14.09 7.74
N ARG A 86 13.51 -14.63 8.79
CA ARG A 86 14.15 -14.76 10.11
C ARG A 86 15.38 -15.67 10.12
N ALA A 87 15.58 -16.50 9.12
CA ALA A 87 16.84 -17.26 8.99
C ALA A 87 18.05 -16.34 8.79
N ASP A 88 17.86 -15.22 8.07
CA ASP A 88 18.93 -14.23 7.82
C ASP A 88 18.91 -13.10 8.88
N TYR A 89 17.73 -12.79 9.40
CA TYR A 89 17.50 -11.70 10.37
C TYR A 89 16.76 -12.26 11.61
N PRO A 90 17.45 -13.02 12.50
CA PRO A 90 16.80 -13.67 13.66
C PRO A 90 16.07 -12.71 14.60
N GLN A 91 16.50 -11.44 14.65
CA GLN A 91 15.89 -10.38 15.46
C GLN A 91 14.84 -9.54 14.69
N ALA A 92 14.50 -9.92 13.46
CA ALA A 92 13.44 -9.23 12.72
C ALA A 92 12.10 -9.32 13.47
N HIS A 93 11.34 -8.24 13.43
CA HIS A 93 10.00 -8.15 14.00
C HIS A 93 8.98 -7.75 12.94
N LEU A 94 7.83 -8.41 12.93
CA LEU A 94 6.69 -8.09 12.06
C LEU A 94 5.52 -7.58 12.91
N GLU A 95 5.11 -6.37 12.66
CA GLU A 95 3.85 -5.83 13.19
C GLU A 95 2.75 -5.96 12.14
N ILE A 96 1.66 -6.66 12.50
CA ILE A 96 0.44 -6.77 11.72
C ILE A 96 -0.61 -5.88 12.39
N ALA A 97 -0.82 -4.70 11.80
CA ALA A 97 -1.70 -3.67 12.32
C ALA A 97 -2.99 -3.61 11.48
N GLY A 98 -4.10 -3.78 12.17
CA GLY A 98 -5.45 -3.79 11.62
C GLY A 98 -6.33 -4.84 12.27
N SER A 99 -7.58 -4.91 11.81
CA SER A 99 -8.57 -5.89 12.27
C SER A 99 -9.31 -6.51 11.08
N GLY A 100 -9.93 -7.65 11.29
CA GLY A 100 -10.71 -8.35 10.26
C GLY A 100 -10.95 -9.81 10.60
N ASP A 101 -11.75 -10.47 9.75
CA ASP A 101 -12.27 -11.82 10.03
C ASP A 101 -11.16 -12.89 10.07
N LEU A 102 -10.03 -12.66 9.44
CA LEU A 102 -8.90 -13.60 9.44
C LEU A 102 -7.98 -13.49 10.67
N ALA A 103 -8.28 -12.63 11.65
CA ALA A 103 -7.39 -12.41 12.80
C ALA A 103 -6.98 -13.72 13.50
N SER A 104 -7.96 -14.57 13.84
CA SER A 104 -7.69 -15.83 14.53
C SER A 104 -6.93 -16.85 13.67
N GLU A 105 -7.21 -16.89 12.35
CA GLU A 105 -6.53 -17.79 11.42
C GLU A 105 -5.07 -17.40 11.22
N LEU A 106 -4.80 -16.10 11.06
CA LEU A 106 -3.45 -15.56 10.90
C LEU A 106 -2.61 -15.73 12.18
N GLN A 107 -3.22 -15.55 13.36
CA GLN A 107 -2.57 -15.85 14.64
C GLN A 107 -2.22 -17.34 14.76
N ALA A 108 -3.14 -18.24 14.37
CA ALA A 108 -2.86 -19.68 14.34
C ALA A 108 -1.76 -20.04 13.34
N GLN A 109 -1.69 -19.35 12.18
CA GLN A 109 -0.59 -19.54 11.21
C GLN A 109 0.74 -19.09 11.83
N ALA A 110 0.81 -17.93 12.46
CA ALA A 110 2.03 -17.46 13.13
C ALA A 110 2.52 -18.45 14.20
N GLN A 111 1.60 -19.06 14.95
CA GLN A 111 1.93 -20.11 15.91
C GLN A 111 2.48 -21.38 15.22
N ARG A 112 1.85 -21.87 14.16
CA ARG A 112 2.35 -23.04 13.37
C ARG A 112 3.73 -22.80 12.78
N LEU A 113 4.04 -21.55 12.41
CA LEU A 113 5.34 -21.13 11.89
C LEU A 113 6.38 -20.86 12.99
N ASN A 114 6.02 -21.07 14.27
CA ASN A 114 6.88 -20.84 15.45
C ASN A 114 7.45 -19.41 15.49
N LEU A 115 6.62 -18.40 15.12
CA LEU A 115 7.06 -16.99 15.07
C LEU A 115 7.09 -16.33 16.45
N GLY A 116 6.28 -16.82 17.42
CA GLY A 116 6.29 -16.35 18.82
C GLY A 116 6.24 -14.82 18.92
N ASP A 117 7.12 -14.26 19.74
CA ASP A 117 7.19 -12.82 20.00
C ASP A 117 7.74 -12.00 18.82
N SER A 118 8.17 -12.65 17.73
CA SER A 118 8.63 -11.93 16.54
C SER A 118 7.50 -11.37 15.67
N VAL A 119 6.24 -11.71 15.98
CA VAL A 119 5.06 -11.16 15.31
C VAL A 119 4.09 -10.58 16.34
N THR A 120 3.70 -9.32 16.12
CA THR A 120 2.68 -8.66 16.94
C THR A 120 1.45 -8.35 16.11
N PHE A 121 0.27 -8.75 16.61
CA PHE A 121 -1.03 -8.34 16.07
C PHE A 121 -1.56 -7.17 16.90
N SER A 122 -1.34 -5.95 16.43
CA SER A 122 -1.58 -4.72 17.20
C SER A 122 -3.03 -4.23 17.15
N GLY A 123 -3.89 -4.86 16.33
CA GLY A 123 -5.23 -4.33 16.10
C GLY A 123 -5.19 -2.97 15.39
N PHE A 124 -6.18 -2.12 15.66
CA PHE A 124 -6.21 -0.78 15.07
C PHE A 124 -5.19 0.13 15.78
N VAL A 125 -4.33 0.76 15.00
CA VAL A 125 -3.26 1.66 15.48
C VAL A 125 -3.29 2.99 14.74
N ASN A 126 -2.61 3.99 15.29
CA ASN A 126 -2.30 5.21 14.56
C ASN A 126 -1.23 4.89 13.48
N PRO A 127 -1.50 5.13 12.18
CA PRO A 127 -0.55 4.82 11.10
C PRO A 127 0.79 5.53 11.23
N ILE A 128 0.81 6.79 11.66
CA ILE A 128 2.02 7.60 11.83
C ILE A 128 2.92 6.99 12.92
N GLU A 129 2.33 6.62 14.06
CA GLU A 129 3.07 5.95 15.15
C GLU A 129 3.62 4.59 14.71
N ALA A 130 2.80 3.80 13.98
CA ALA A 130 3.24 2.51 13.47
C ALA A 130 4.39 2.65 12.47
N MET A 131 4.32 3.63 11.56
CA MET A 131 5.40 3.94 10.62
C MET A 131 6.66 4.44 11.35
N GLY A 132 6.52 5.24 12.42
CA GLY A 132 7.64 5.77 13.21
C GLY A 132 8.49 4.69 13.89
N ARG A 133 7.88 3.52 14.20
CA ARG A 133 8.59 2.37 14.79
C ARG A 133 8.96 1.29 13.76
N SER A 134 8.83 1.57 12.46
CA SER A 134 9.06 0.60 11.38
C SER A 134 10.15 1.05 10.42
N ASP A 135 10.80 0.08 9.76
CA ASP A 135 11.83 0.30 8.76
C ASP A 135 11.33 -0.02 7.34
N MET A 136 10.33 -0.89 7.26
CA MET A 136 9.75 -1.35 6.00
C MET A 136 8.24 -1.56 6.15
N ILE A 137 7.49 -1.25 5.09
CA ILE A 137 6.09 -1.65 4.96
C ILE A 137 5.92 -2.68 3.84
N VAL A 138 5.07 -3.69 4.08
CA VAL A 138 4.75 -4.72 3.10
C VAL A 138 3.24 -4.77 2.88
N GLN A 139 2.81 -4.65 1.60
CA GLN A 139 1.40 -4.65 1.20
C GLN A 139 1.16 -5.62 0.03
N LEU A 140 0.58 -6.79 0.30
CA LEU A 140 0.39 -7.87 -0.67
C LEU A 140 -1.05 -7.99 -1.19
N SER A 141 -1.71 -6.87 -1.38
CA SER A 141 -3.11 -6.82 -1.81
C SER A 141 -3.32 -7.51 -3.18
N VAL A 142 -4.48 -8.15 -3.33
CA VAL A 142 -4.95 -8.69 -4.64
C VAL A 142 -5.38 -7.55 -5.56
N TRP A 143 -5.82 -6.45 -4.98
CA TRP A 143 -6.32 -5.29 -5.71
C TRP A 143 -6.13 -4.00 -4.90
N GLU A 144 -5.73 -2.92 -5.57
CA GLU A 144 -5.62 -1.57 -5.04
C GLU A 144 -6.00 -0.55 -6.13
N ASN A 145 -6.49 0.62 -5.72
CA ASN A 145 -6.66 1.74 -6.65
C ASN A 145 -5.40 2.62 -6.67
N CYS A 146 -5.26 3.44 -5.64
CA CYS A 146 -4.09 4.28 -5.34
C CYS A 146 -3.92 4.24 -3.83
N SER A 147 -2.96 3.46 -3.35
CA SER A 147 -2.81 3.14 -1.92
C SER A 147 -2.28 4.32 -1.12
N TYR A 148 -3.11 4.89 -0.24
CA TYR A 148 -2.66 5.89 0.74
C TYR A 148 -1.56 5.35 1.64
N THR A 149 -1.65 4.07 2.05
CA THR A 149 -0.62 3.43 2.89
C THR A 149 0.76 3.45 2.23
N LEU A 150 0.83 3.19 0.92
CA LEU A 150 2.09 3.25 0.19
C LEU A 150 2.57 4.69 -0.04
N LEU A 151 1.65 5.63 -0.31
CA LEU A 151 2.00 7.05 -0.42
C LEU A 151 2.59 7.58 0.88
N ASP A 152 1.94 7.29 2.02
CA ASP A 152 2.41 7.70 3.34
C ASP A 152 3.76 7.03 3.69
N ALA A 153 3.91 5.73 3.38
CA ALA A 153 5.17 5.01 3.61
C ALA A 153 6.35 5.60 2.80
N LYS A 154 6.11 5.92 1.52
CA LYS A 154 7.11 6.59 0.68
C LYS A 154 7.41 8.00 1.17
N ALA A 155 6.39 8.76 1.55
CA ALA A 155 6.54 10.09 2.14
C ALA A 155 7.33 10.06 3.47
N ALA A 156 7.11 9.01 4.28
CA ALA A 156 7.84 8.77 5.52
C ALA A 156 9.28 8.26 5.31
N GLY A 157 9.69 7.96 4.07
CA GLY A 157 11.02 7.41 3.79
C GLY A 157 11.19 5.97 4.24
N LEU A 158 10.12 5.18 4.34
CA LEU A 158 10.20 3.75 4.62
C LEU A 158 10.56 2.97 3.36
N LYS A 159 11.22 1.82 3.55
CA LYS A 159 11.35 0.81 2.51
C LYS A 159 9.98 0.19 2.23
N THR A 160 9.72 -0.18 0.99
CA THR A 160 8.42 -0.74 0.60
C THR A 160 8.58 -2.02 -0.21
N VAL A 161 7.66 -2.95 0.00
CA VAL A 161 7.43 -4.12 -0.88
C VAL A 161 5.92 -4.24 -1.06
N ALA A 162 5.46 -4.28 -2.31
CA ALA A 162 4.05 -4.45 -2.59
C ALA A 162 3.80 -5.30 -3.85
N THR A 163 2.58 -5.80 -3.98
CA THR A 163 2.13 -6.45 -5.20
C THR A 163 1.92 -5.43 -6.33
N ALA A 164 2.30 -5.81 -7.56
CA ALA A 164 2.14 -5.01 -8.78
C ALA A 164 0.68 -4.99 -9.26
N VAL A 165 -0.23 -4.45 -8.44
CA VAL A 165 -1.67 -4.41 -8.72
C VAL A 165 -2.20 -2.98 -8.71
N GLY A 166 -3.20 -2.71 -9.55
CA GLY A 166 -3.88 -1.42 -9.61
C GLY A 166 -2.91 -0.26 -9.83
N GLY A 167 -2.95 0.73 -8.96
CA GLY A 167 -2.09 1.91 -9.00
C GLY A 167 -0.73 1.75 -8.31
N ASN A 168 -0.43 0.60 -7.68
CA ASN A 168 0.85 0.41 -6.98
C ASN A 168 2.07 0.62 -7.89
N PRO A 169 2.09 0.15 -9.18
CA PRO A 169 3.19 0.43 -10.10
C PRO A 169 3.37 1.89 -10.50
N GLU A 170 2.42 2.75 -10.16
CA GLU A 170 2.52 4.20 -10.39
C GLU A 170 3.17 4.92 -9.21
N ILE A 171 3.18 4.28 -8.02
CA ILE A 171 3.75 4.80 -6.77
C ILE A 171 5.16 4.25 -6.54
N LEU A 172 5.40 2.97 -6.85
CA LEU A 172 6.59 2.23 -6.49
C LEU A 172 7.48 1.92 -7.68
N GLY A 173 8.78 1.80 -7.43
CA GLY A 173 9.74 1.30 -8.40
C GLY A 173 9.58 -0.21 -8.67
N ALA A 174 10.06 -0.66 -9.83
CA ALA A 174 9.93 -2.06 -10.24
C ALA A 174 10.56 -3.06 -9.26
N ASP A 175 11.58 -2.65 -8.54
CA ASP A 175 12.32 -3.45 -7.56
C ASP A 175 11.67 -3.47 -6.15
N GLU A 176 10.58 -2.71 -5.97
CA GLU A 176 9.72 -2.73 -4.79
C GLU A 176 8.44 -3.56 -5.03
N LEU A 177 8.26 -4.06 -6.26
CA LEU A 177 7.04 -4.72 -6.72
C LEU A 177 7.25 -6.21 -6.95
N VAL A 178 6.24 -6.99 -6.57
CA VAL A 178 6.16 -8.44 -6.84
C VAL A 178 4.90 -8.76 -7.66
N ASP A 179 5.01 -9.72 -8.57
CA ASP A 179 3.84 -10.18 -9.33
C ASP A 179 2.90 -10.97 -8.41
N ARG A 180 1.66 -10.45 -8.23
CA ARG A 180 0.64 -11.11 -7.40
C ARG A 180 0.24 -12.49 -7.92
N GLN A 181 0.40 -12.75 -9.22
CA GLN A 181 0.03 -14.00 -9.87
C GLN A 181 1.20 -15.00 -9.95
N SER A 182 2.36 -14.66 -9.43
CA SER A 182 3.53 -15.55 -9.43
C SER A 182 3.21 -16.86 -8.72
N ALA A 183 3.61 -17.96 -9.33
CA ALA A 183 3.52 -19.29 -8.72
C ALA A 183 4.46 -19.43 -7.50
N THR A 184 5.45 -18.57 -7.39
CA THR A 184 6.45 -18.49 -6.31
C THR A 184 6.29 -17.24 -5.45
N LEU A 185 5.07 -16.70 -5.30
CA LEU A 185 4.82 -15.42 -4.68
C LEU A 185 5.50 -15.26 -3.31
N THR A 186 5.43 -16.25 -2.43
CA THR A 186 6.11 -16.21 -1.11
C THR A 186 7.62 -16.00 -1.25
N GLN A 187 8.26 -16.70 -2.20
CA GLN A 187 9.69 -16.54 -2.46
C GLN A 187 10.02 -15.19 -3.08
N ASP A 188 9.19 -14.70 -3.97
CA ASP A 188 9.38 -13.39 -4.61
C ASP A 188 9.26 -12.27 -3.57
N VAL A 189 8.29 -12.36 -2.65
CA VAL A 189 8.15 -11.43 -1.51
C VAL A 189 9.38 -11.49 -0.61
N LEU A 190 9.85 -12.70 -0.26
CA LEU A 190 11.06 -12.87 0.54
C LEU A 190 12.28 -12.22 -0.12
N GLN A 191 12.49 -12.44 -1.42
CA GLN A 191 13.61 -11.86 -2.16
C GLN A 191 13.49 -10.33 -2.25
N ALA A 192 12.30 -9.80 -2.49
CA ALA A 192 12.05 -8.36 -2.50
C ALA A 192 12.35 -7.74 -1.12
N MET A 193 11.89 -8.34 -0.03
CA MET A 193 12.18 -7.90 1.33
C MET A 193 13.70 -7.89 1.60
N ARG A 194 14.41 -8.97 1.25
CA ARG A 194 15.87 -9.06 1.38
C ARG A 194 16.58 -7.96 0.60
N ALA A 195 16.19 -7.78 -0.66
CA ALA A 195 16.77 -6.76 -1.53
C ALA A 195 16.57 -5.35 -0.97
N GLN A 196 15.37 -5.04 -0.50
CA GLN A 196 15.08 -3.73 0.11
C GLN A 196 15.86 -3.54 1.42
N LEU A 197 15.99 -4.55 2.27
CA LEU A 197 16.75 -4.46 3.53
C LEU A 197 18.23 -4.19 3.31
N GLN A 198 18.80 -4.71 2.22
CA GLN A 198 20.21 -4.50 1.85
C GLN A 198 20.50 -3.11 1.26
N LYS A 199 19.47 -2.39 0.78
CA LYS A 199 19.63 -1.03 0.26
C LYS A 199 19.87 -0.03 1.39
N GLY A 200 20.52 1.09 1.05
CA GLY A 200 20.63 2.27 1.90
C GLY A 200 19.27 2.93 2.19
N LYS A 201 19.31 4.21 2.52
CA LYS A 201 18.08 5.00 2.67
C LYS A 201 17.32 5.03 1.34
N PRO A 202 15.98 4.99 1.37
CA PRO A 202 15.17 5.19 0.18
C PRO A 202 15.48 6.52 -0.52
N GLU A 203 15.37 6.52 -1.85
CA GLU A 203 15.49 7.74 -2.64
C GLU A 203 14.35 8.72 -2.30
N PRO A 204 14.60 10.03 -2.45
CA PRO A 204 13.56 11.04 -2.21
C PRO A 204 12.32 10.77 -3.07
N PHE A 205 11.17 10.74 -2.42
CA PHE A 205 9.88 10.53 -3.07
C PHE A 205 9.30 11.86 -3.55
N THR A 206 8.72 11.85 -4.75
CA THR A 206 7.99 13.00 -5.30
C THR A 206 6.62 12.57 -5.76
N TRP A 207 5.58 13.30 -5.36
CA TRP A 207 4.18 13.04 -5.69
C TRP A 207 3.37 14.32 -5.62
N ILE A 208 2.13 14.31 -6.12
CA ILE A 208 1.24 15.47 -6.00
C ILE A 208 0.82 15.68 -4.54
N SER A 209 0.71 16.95 -4.13
CA SER A 209 0.19 17.30 -2.81
C SER A 209 -1.34 17.21 -2.74
N ASN A 210 -1.89 17.23 -1.52
CA ASN A 210 -3.35 17.33 -1.32
C ASN A 210 -3.93 18.60 -1.93
N GLU A 211 -3.21 19.70 -1.89
CA GLU A 211 -3.61 20.97 -2.52
C GLU A 211 -3.69 20.83 -4.05
N GLN A 212 -2.68 20.21 -4.67
CA GLN A 212 -2.67 19.97 -6.11
C GLN A 212 -3.80 19.02 -6.54
N MET A 213 -4.07 17.96 -5.78
CA MET A 213 -5.20 17.06 -6.01
C MET A 213 -6.52 17.83 -5.92
N ALA A 214 -6.70 18.66 -4.90
CA ALA A 214 -7.91 19.46 -4.72
C ALA A 214 -8.10 20.46 -5.88
N ALA A 215 -7.04 21.17 -6.29
CA ALA A 215 -7.08 22.10 -7.41
C ALA A 215 -7.49 21.43 -8.72
N GLN A 216 -6.88 20.26 -9.05
CA GLN A 216 -7.25 19.49 -10.23
C GLN A 216 -8.72 19.06 -10.20
N THR A 217 -9.21 18.64 -9.03
CA THR A 217 -10.59 18.22 -8.83
C THR A 217 -11.56 19.41 -9.04
N VAL A 218 -11.25 20.57 -8.47
CA VAL A 218 -12.05 21.81 -8.64
C VAL A 218 -12.09 22.23 -10.09
N ASP A 219 -10.98 22.16 -10.82
CA ASP A 219 -10.92 22.48 -12.25
C ASP A 219 -11.84 21.59 -13.10
N ILE A 220 -11.91 20.31 -12.76
CA ILE A 220 -12.84 19.38 -13.42
C ILE A 220 -14.28 19.78 -13.17
N TYR A 221 -14.66 20.05 -11.92
CA TYR A 221 -16.01 20.53 -11.59
C TYR A 221 -16.36 21.83 -12.32
N ALA A 222 -15.43 22.80 -12.35
CA ALA A 222 -15.65 24.07 -13.03
C ALA A 222 -15.86 23.92 -14.55
N ARG A 223 -15.20 22.93 -15.19
CA ARG A 223 -15.40 22.62 -16.62
C ARG A 223 -16.76 21.97 -16.86
N VAL A 224 -17.17 21.00 -16.04
CA VAL A 224 -18.47 20.34 -16.15
C VAL A 224 -19.59 21.34 -15.99
N LEU A 225 -19.54 22.22 -14.99
CA LEU A 225 -20.55 23.24 -14.73
C LEU A 225 -20.67 24.28 -15.87
N ARG A 226 -19.57 24.56 -16.57
CA ARG A 226 -19.58 25.49 -17.74
C ARG A 226 -20.04 24.82 -19.03
N GLY A 227 -19.76 23.51 -19.18
CA GLY A 227 -20.14 22.76 -20.39
C GLY A 227 -21.58 22.24 -20.40
N GLY A 228 -22.25 22.24 -19.27
CA GLY A 228 -23.64 21.79 -19.10
C GLY A 228 -24.71 22.85 -19.39
N ARG A 229 -24.42 23.87 -20.20
CA ARG A 229 -25.40 24.88 -20.68
C ARG A 229 -25.63 24.75 -22.17
#